data_037b2e7e630cc6ebb9fc97e288c4b912
#
_entry.id   037b2e7e630cc6ebb9fc97e288c4b912
#
_cell.length_a   1.000
_cell.length_b   1.000
_cell.length_c   1.000
_cell.angle_alpha   90.00
_cell.angle_beta   90.00
_cell.angle_gamma   90.00
#
_symmetry.space_group_name_H-M   'P 1'
#
loop_
_entity.id
_entity.type
_entity.pdbx_description
1 polymer ?
#
loop_
_entity_poly.entity_id
_entity_poly.type
_entity_poly.pdbx_seq_one_letter_code
_entity_poly.pdbx_strand_id
1 'polypeptide(L)'
;SLNFAAMARQSERQSSTVMVPKGQEQPESPRIHTLGASELRQPAKRISKVNESVRELAREMLRSMYSAQGIGLAAPQVGVHQQLLVIDLDPEEAANPPLVLINPEVVATSGELDTYEEGCLSIPGVYLNVVRPSQVDIKYRDELGRPLRRKADGLMARCILHEMDHLNGVLFVDR
;
A
#
# COMPACT_ATOMS: atom_id res chain seq x y z
N SER A 1 -29.10 19.33 -10.16
CA SER A 1 -28.91 18.50 -8.94
C SER A 1 -27.97 17.36 -9.25
N LEU A 2 -26.86 17.32 -8.53
CA LEU A 2 -25.92 16.19 -8.57
C LEU A 2 -26.64 14.92 -8.11
N ASN A 3 -26.68 13.91 -8.95
CA ASN A 3 -27.33 12.66 -8.63
C ASN A 3 -26.41 11.82 -7.73
N PHE A 4 -26.61 11.92 -6.41
CA PHE A 4 -25.85 11.18 -5.40
C PHE A 4 -25.83 9.67 -5.63
N ALA A 5 -26.93 9.11 -6.21
CA ALA A 5 -27.00 7.69 -6.53
C ALA A 5 -26.08 7.30 -7.70
N ALA A 6 -25.82 8.22 -8.63
CA ALA A 6 -24.87 7.98 -9.73
C ALA A 6 -23.43 8.09 -9.26
N MET A 7 -23.14 9.02 -8.31
CA MET A 7 -21.81 9.14 -7.69
C MET A 7 -21.49 7.93 -6.80
N ALA A 8 -22.47 7.46 -6.02
CA ALA A 8 -22.33 6.25 -5.22
C ALA A 8 -22.07 5.01 -6.10
N ARG A 9 -22.81 4.86 -7.20
CA ARG A 9 -22.60 3.77 -8.16
C ARG A 9 -21.26 3.84 -8.87
N GLN A 10 -20.74 5.05 -9.11
CA GLN A 10 -19.42 5.25 -9.71
C GLN A 10 -18.30 4.92 -8.73
N SER A 11 -18.48 5.27 -7.46
CA SER A 11 -17.57 4.88 -6.36
C SER A 11 -17.57 3.36 -6.15
N GLU A 12 -18.75 2.72 -6.16
CA GLU A 12 -18.89 1.27 -6.04
C GLU A 12 -18.24 0.52 -7.21
N ARG A 13 -18.37 1.03 -8.46
CA ARG A 13 -17.71 0.43 -9.62
C ARG A 13 -16.19 0.57 -9.58
N GLN A 14 -15.68 1.68 -9.06
CA GLN A 14 -14.23 1.89 -8.91
C GLN A 14 -13.65 1.03 -7.80
N SER A 15 -14.37 0.88 -6.69
CA SER A 15 -13.94 0.04 -5.58
C SER A 15 -14.03 -1.45 -5.88
N SER A 16 -14.91 -1.89 -6.81
CA SER A 16 -15.05 -3.29 -7.19
C SER A 16 -13.93 -3.83 -8.06
N THR A 17 -13.12 -2.94 -8.69
CA THR A 17 -12.03 -3.31 -9.61
C THR A 17 -10.88 -4.02 -8.89
N VAL A 18 -10.57 -3.59 -7.65
CA VAL A 18 -9.55 -4.19 -6.80
C VAL A 18 -10.11 -4.31 -5.39
N MET A 19 -10.99 -5.25 -5.18
CA MET A 19 -11.52 -5.58 -3.86
C MET A 19 -11.45 -7.06 -3.59
N VAL A 20 -11.17 -7.41 -2.35
CA VAL A 20 -11.19 -8.77 -1.85
C VAL A 20 -11.94 -8.79 -0.50
N PRO A 21 -12.54 -9.91 -0.10
CA PRO A 21 -13.19 -10.01 1.21
C PRO A 21 -12.21 -9.69 2.33
N LYS A 22 -12.62 -8.79 3.24
CA LYS A 22 -11.83 -8.42 4.42
C LYS A 22 -12.11 -9.37 5.59
N GLY A 23 -11.14 -9.49 6.50
CA GLY A 23 -11.30 -10.22 7.74
C GLY A 23 -11.49 -11.73 7.61
N GLN A 24 -11.28 -12.30 6.42
CA GLN A 24 -11.36 -13.73 6.13
C GLN A 24 -9.98 -14.32 5.90
N GLU A 25 -9.81 -15.58 6.26
CA GLU A 25 -8.62 -16.33 5.91
C GLU A 25 -8.52 -16.48 4.39
N GLN A 26 -7.32 -16.24 3.85
CA GLN A 26 -7.05 -16.27 2.42
C GLN A 26 -5.99 -17.35 2.13
N PRO A 27 -6.38 -18.64 2.03
CA PRO A 27 -5.42 -19.75 2.02
C PRO A 27 -4.48 -19.77 0.82
N GLU A 28 -4.87 -19.18 -0.30
CA GLU A 28 -4.06 -19.13 -1.53
C GLU A 28 -3.33 -17.79 -1.72
N SER A 29 -3.20 -16.99 -0.66
CA SER A 29 -2.51 -15.71 -0.76
C SER A 29 -0.99 -15.88 -0.88
N PRO A 30 -0.28 -15.02 -1.63
CA PRO A 30 1.17 -15.06 -1.75
C PRO A 30 1.86 -14.96 -0.39
N ARG A 31 2.99 -15.66 -0.27
CA ARG A 31 3.81 -15.61 0.95
C ARG A 31 4.51 -14.27 1.06
N ILE A 32 4.48 -13.68 2.25
CA ILE A 32 5.23 -12.47 2.58
C ILE A 32 6.67 -12.87 2.92
N HIS A 33 7.65 -12.27 2.20
CA HIS A 33 9.08 -12.49 2.45
C HIS A 33 9.52 -11.84 3.75
N THR A 34 10.40 -12.53 4.50
CA THR A 34 10.92 -12.04 5.78
C THR A 34 12.32 -11.46 5.64
N LEU A 35 12.78 -10.75 6.68
CA LEU A 35 14.13 -10.19 6.77
C LEU A 35 15.19 -11.26 6.46
N GLY A 36 16.17 -10.89 5.64
CA GLY A 36 17.19 -11.81 5.13
C GLY A 36 16.91 -12.28 3.70
N ALA A 37 15.67 -12.20 3.22
CA ALA A 37 15.36 -12.45 1.82
C ALA A 37 15.92 -11.31 0.94
N SER A 38 16.67 -11.67 -0.10
CA SER A 38 17.29 -10.68 -0.99
C SER A 38 16.28 -9.81 -1.73
N GLU A 39 15.06 -10.32 -1.96
CA GLU A 39 13.95 -9.62 -2.59
C GLU A 39 13.58 -8.33 -1.87
N LEU A 40 13.73 -8.27 -0.54
CA LEU A 40 13.42 -7.07 0.24
C LEU A 40 14.40 -5.93 0.02
N ARG A 41 15.59 -6.22 -0.48
CA ARG A 41 16.67 -5.24 -0.70
C ARG A 41 16.77 -4.77 -2.15
N GLN A 42 15.98 -5.35 -3.05
CA GLN A 42 16.01 -4.98 -4.47
C GLN A 42 15.03 -3.84 -4.74
N PRO A 43 15.45 -2.81 -5.50
CA PRO A 43 14.54 -1.76 -5.92
C PRO A 43 13.46 -2.29 -6.87
N ALA A 44 12.26 -1.76 -6.75
CA ALA A 44 11.14 -2.08 -7.61
C ALA A 44 11.21 -1.31 -8.94
N LYS A 45 10.74 -1.92 -10.00
CA LYS A 45 10.65 -1.31 -11.32
C LYS A 45 9.33 -0.60 -11.52
N ARG A 46 9.36 0.50 -12.24
CA ARG A 46 8.16 1.24 -12.63
C ARG A 46 7.26 0.37 -13.50
N ILE A 47 5.95 0.44 -13.26
CA ILE A 47 4.93 -0.22 -14.07
C ILE A 47 4.61 0.69 -15.26
N SER A 48 4.87 0.22 -16.50
CA SER A 48 4.64 1.01 -17.71
C SER A 48 3.17 1.05 -18.11
N LYS A 49 2.42 -0.03 -17.89
CA LYS A 49 1.01 -0.14 -18.27
C LYS A 49 0.20 -0.79 -17.15
N VAL A 50 -0.84 -0.10 -16.72
CA VAL A 50 -1.79 -0.62 -15.74
C VAL A 50 -2.86 -1.44 -16.46
N ASN A 51 -2.81 -2.74 -16.29
CA ASN A 51 -3.70 -3.72 -16.94
C ASN A 51 -4.29 -4.67 -15.89
N GLU A 52 -5.05 -5.67 -16.34
CA GLU A 52 -5.71 -6.62 -15.44
C GLU A 52 -4.69 -7.44 -14.62
N SER A 53 -3.51 -7.74 -15.16
CA SER A 53 -2.50 -8.47 -14.38
C SER A 53 -1.97 -7.65 -13.20
N VAL A 54 -1.88 -6.33 -13.32
CA VAL A 54 -1.52 -5.42 -12.22
C VAL A 54 -2.64 -5.40 -11.18
N ARG A 55 -3.90 -5.32 -11.62
CA ARG A 55 -5.06 -5.36 -10.72
C ARG A 55 -5.14 -6.69 -9.96
N GLU A 56 -4.88 -7.80 -10.63
CA GLU A 56 -4.86 -9.13 -9.98
C GLU A 56 -3.73 -9.22 -8.95
N LEU A 57 -2.55 -8.69 -9.26
CA LEU A 57 -1.45 -8.61 -8.29
C LEU A 57 -1.87 -7.79 -7.06
N ALA A 58 -2.55 -6.68 -7.25
CA ALA A 58 -3.05 -5.87 -6.13
C ALA A 58 -4.05 -6.64 -5.27
N ARG A 59 -4.95 -7.43 -5.87
CA ARG A 59 -5.89 -8.30 -5.12
C ARG A 59 -5.16 -9.37 -4.32
N GLU A 60 -4.18 -10.03 -4.92
CA GLU A 60 -3.34 -11.02 -4.24
C GLU A 60 -2.60 -10.40 -3.05
N MET A 61 -2.05 -9.21 -3.22
CA MET A 61 -1.38 -8.48 -2.15
C MET A 61 -2.36 -8.12 -1.02
N LEU A 62 -3.56 -7.69 -1.35
CA LEU A 62 -4.59 -7.42 -0.34
C LEU A 62 -4.97 -8.68 0.44
N ARG A 63 -5.11 -9.83 -0.22
CA ARG A 63 -5.37 -11.11 0.46
C ARG A 63 -4.25 -11.46 1.44
N SER A 64 -2.99 -11.34 1.00
CA SER A 64 -1.83 -11.57 1.88
C SER A 64 -1.81 -10.62 3.07
N MET A 65 -2.06 -9.34 2.83
CA MET A 65 -2.09 -8.32 3.86
C MET A 65 -3.18 -8.58 4.91
N TYR A 66 -4.40 -8.87 4.47
CA TYR A 66 -5.52 -9.16 5.38
C TYR A 66 -5.30 -10.45 6.17
N SER A 67 -4.80 -11.52 5.52
CA SER A 67 -4.45 -12.77 6.20
C SER A 67 -3.42 -12.57 7.30
N ALA A 68 -2.47 -11.68 7.09
CA ALA A 68 -1.41 -11.36 8.06
C ALA A 68 -1.82 -10.24 9.04
N GLN A 69 -3.06 -9.74 8.96
CA GLN A 69 -3.56 -8.65 9.80
C GLN A 69 -2.75 -7.35 9.67
N GLY A 70 -2.22 -7.09 8.47
CA GLY A 70 -1.48 -5.87 8.16
C GLY A 70 -2.38 -4.77 7.61
N ILE A 71 -1.85 -3.55 7.57
CA ILE A 71 -2.53 -2.37 7.05
C ILE A 71 -1.87 -1.82 5.78
N GLY A 72 -0.69 -2.30 5.43
CA GLY A 72 0.04 -1.94 4.21
C GLY A 72 0.92 -3.07 3.73
N LEU A 73 1.15 -3.12 2.42
CA LEU A 73 2.03 -4.11 1.79
C LEU A 73 2.55 -3.56 0.45
N ALA A 74 3.84 -3.77 0.19
CA ALA A 74 4.49 -3.44 -1.07
C ALA A 74 4.81 -4.71 -1.88
N ALA A 75 4.78 -4.63 -3.20
CA ALA A 75 4.97 -5.79 -4.07
C ALA A 75 6.29 -6.56 -3.84
N PRO A 76 7.44 -5.91 -3.53
CA PRO A 76 8.66 -6.65 -3.20
C PRO A 76 8.51 -7.61 -2.03
N GLN A 77 7.60 -7.35 -1.10
CA GLN A 77 7.35 -8.23 0.05
C GLN A 77 6.70 -9.57 -0.34
N VAL A 78 6.12 -9.65 -1.53
CA VAL A 78 5.61 -10.91 -2.12
C VAL A 78 6.46 -11.37 -3.31
N GLY A 79 7.69 -10.87 -3.42
CA GLY A 79 8.65 -11.30 -4.43
C GLY A 79 8.48 -10.67 -5.81
N VAL A 80 7.65 -9.63 -5.94
CA VAL A 80 7.40 -8.95 -7.22
C VAL A 80 8.02 -7.56 -7.19
N HIS A 81 9.03 -7.35 -8.04
CA HIS A 81 9.81 -6.10 -8.09
C HIS A 81 9.15 -5.06 -8.99
N GLN A 82 7.94 -4.67 -8.63
CA GLN A 82 7.16 -3.62 -9.31
C GLN A 82 6.72 -2.55 -8.31
N GLN A 83 6.61 -1.31 -8.81
CA GLN A 83 6.22 -0.17 -8.00
C GLN A 83 4.70 -0.16 -7.77
N LEU A 84 4.26 -1.02 -6.88
CA LEU A 84 2.88 -1.20 -6.46
C LEU A 84 2.85 -1.38 -4.94
N LEU A 85 1.97 -0.66 -4.29
CA LEU A 85 1.67 -0.86 -2.87
C LEU A 85 0.17 -0.75 -2.61
N VAL A 86 -0.27 -1.40 -1.56
CA VAL A 86 -1.67 -1.37 -1.09
C VAL A 86 -1.71 -0.97 0.38
N ILE A 87 -2.72 -0.19 0.75
CA ILE A 87 -2.94 0.26 2.12
C ILE A 87 -4.43 0.16 2.44
N ASP A 88 -4.75 -0.36 3.62
CA ASP A 88 -6.08 -0.30 4.20
C ASP A 88 -5.97 -0.02 5.70
N LEU A 89 -6.31 1.20 6.11
CA LEU A 89 -6.29 1.61 7.52
C LEU A 89 -7.51 1.13 8.29
N ASP A 90 -8.52 0.62 7.58
CA ASP A 90 -9.79 0.22 8.14
C ASP A 90 -10.20 -1.17 7.66
N PRO A 91 -9.40 -2.20 7.97
CA PRO A 91 -9.61 -3.55 7.46
C PRO A 91 -10.87 -4.24 8.01
N GLU A 92 -11.49 -3.66 9.04
CA GLU A 92 -12.73 -4.19 9.64
C GLU A 92 -13.99 -3.55 9.04
N GLU A 93 -13.84 -2.47 8.27
CA GLU A 93 -14.95 -1.77 7.63
C GLU A 93 -15.00 -2.09 6.13
N ALA A 94 -15.90 -3.00 5.76
CA ALA A 94 -16.02 -3.48 4.39
C ALA A 94 -16.44 -2.39 3.39
N ALA A 95 -17.09 -1.33 3.85
CA ALA A 95 -17.55 -0.24 2.99
C ALA A 95 -16.42 0.68 2.52
N ASN A 96 -15.30 0.76 3.26
CA ASN A 96 -14.17 1.60 2.90
C ASN A 96 -13.22 0.84 1.97
N PRO A 97 -13.02 1.31 0.71
CA PRO A 97 -12.13 0.62 -0.22
C PRO A 97 -10.67 0.78 0.21
N PRO A 98 -9.83 -0.23 -0.06
CA PRO A 98 -8.39 -0.10 0.11
C PRO A 98 -7.81 0.90 -0.90
N LEU A 99 -6.65 1.47 -0.55
CA LEU A 99 -5.89 2.36 -1.43
C LEU A 99 -4.86 1.53 -2.22
N VAL A 100 -4.85 1.72 -3.54
CA VAL A 100 -3.87 1.10 -4.44
C VAL A 100 -3.03 2.22 -5.05
N LEU A 101 -1.72 2.17 -4.84
CA LEU A 101 -0.78 3.16 -5.37
C LEU A 101 0.18 2.49 -6.35
N ILE A 102 0.14 2.94 -7.61
CA ILE A 102 1.01 2.47 -8.69
C ILE A 102 1.95 3.59 -9.08
N ASN A 103 3.25 3.28 -9.16
CA ASN A 103 4.31 4.24 -9.43
C ASN A 103 4.25 5.47 -8.51
N PRO A 104 4.12 5.30 -7.19
CA PRO A 104 4.03 6.45 -6.31
C PRO A 104 5.35 7.22 -6.28
N GLU A 105 5.23 8.54 -6.26
CA GLU A 105 6.36 9.47 -6.13
C GLU A 105 6.06 10.50 -5.05
N VAL A 106 7.02 10.75 -4.17
CA VAL A 106 6.94 11.85 -3.20
C VAL A 106 7.20 13.16 -3.91
N VAL A 107 6.22 14.05 -3.89
CA VAL A 107 6.34 15.41 -4.47
C VAL A 107 6.87 16.38 -3.42
N ALA A 108 6.38 16.26 -2.19
CA ALA A 108 6.78 17.10 -1.07
C ALA A 108 6.53 16.38 0.26
N THR A 109 7.31 16.75 1.27
CA THR A 109 7.08 16.35 2.66
C THR A 109 7.04 17.59 3.54
N SER A 110 6.36 17.50 4.70
CA SER A 110 6.42 18.56 5.70
C SER A 110 7.81 18.62 6.34
N GLY A 111 8.19 19.79 6.84
CA GLY A 111 9.37 19.94 7.70
C GLY A 111 9.16 19.42 9.11
N GLU A 112 7.92 19.23 9.54
CA GLU A 112 7.56 18.65 10.82
C GLU A 112 7.72 17.13 10.79
N LEU A 113 8.33 16.59 11.85
CA LEU A 113 8.60 15.16 11.98
C LEU A 113 7.80 14.57 13.15
N ASP A 114 7.36 13.33 12.96
CA ASP A 114 6.72 12.53 14.01
C ASP A 114 7.57 11.29 14.30
N THR A 115 7.54 10.86 15.56
CA THR A 115 8.16 9.60 15.98
C THR A 115 7.08 8.65 16.46
N TYR A 116 6.98 7.50 15.80
CA TYR A 116 6.03 6.44 16.17
C TYR A 116 6.68 5.08 16.07
N GLU A 117 6.13 4.15 16.84
CA GLU A 117 6.50 2.74 16.76
C GLU A 117 5.97 2.14 15.46
N GLU A 118 6.88 1.55 14.69
CA GLU A 118 6.55 0.82 13.46
C GLU A 118 6.86 -0.66 13.61
N GLY A 119 6.03 -1.48 13.00
CA GLY A 119 6.27 -2.89 12.75
C GLY A 119 6.13 -3.18 11.25
N CYS A 120 6.60 -4.34 10.82
CA CYS A 120 6.55 -4.75 9.44
C CYS A 120 6.24 -6.23 9.32
N LEU A 121 5.35 -6.62 8.41
CA LEU A 121 5.01 -8.02 8.17
C LEU A 121 6.23 -8.86 7.74
N SER A 122 7.22 -8.23 7.10
CA SER A 122 8.47 -8.88 6.70
C SER A 122 9.48 -9.02 7.86
N ILE A 123 9.23 -8.39 9.00
CA ILE A 123 10.08 -8.47 10.21
C ILE A 123 9.17 -8.75 11.41
N PRO A 124 8.64 -9.97 11.53
CA PRO A 124 7.67 -10.30 12.57
C PRO A 124 8.26 -10.13 13.98
N GLY A 125 7.46 -9.54 14.88
CA GLY A 125 7.81 -9.41 16.29
C GLY A 125 8.81 -8.30 16.61
N VAL A 126 9.26 -7.53 15.62
CA VAL A 126 10.18 -6.40 15.80
C VAL A 126 9.40 -5.09 15.67
N TYR A 127 9.51 -4.23 16.68
CA TYR A 127 8.88 -2.92 16.71
C TYR A 127 9.92 -1.89 17.12
N LEU A 128 10.06 -0.82 16.34
CA LEU A 128 11.03 0.23 16.54
C LEU A 128 10.38 1.60 16.36
N ASN A 129 10.85 2.57 17.14
CA ASN A 129 10.50 3.97 16.92
C ASN A 129 11.20 4.49 15.67
N VAL A 130 10.41 5.02 14.74
CA VAL A 130 10.91 5.55 13.47
C VAL A 130 10.47 7.00 13.34
N VAL A 131 11.40 7.86 12.96
CA VAL A 131 11.15 9.28 12.68
C VAL A 131 10.82 9.44 11.21
N ARG A 132 9.67 10.05 10.92
CA ARG A 132 9.23 10.34 9.55
C ARG A 132 8.57 11.71 9.46
N PRO A 133 8.54 12.33 8.27
CA PRO A 133 7.69 13.50 8.04
C PRO A 133 6.24 13.23 8.41
N SER A 134 5.59 14.19 9.06
CA SER A 134 4.20 14.05 9.50
C SER A 134 3.20 14.14 8.35
N GLN A 135 3.60 14.77 7.25
CA GLN A 135 2.76 14.94 6.07
C GLN A 135 3.55 14.62 4.80
N VAL A 136 2.86 14.07 3.81
CA VAL A 136 3.42 13.74 2.51
C VAL A 136 2.45 14.12 1.41
N ASP A 137 2.98 14.62 0.31
CA ASP A 137 2.25 14.88 -0.93
C ASP A 137 2.83 13.95 -2.00
N ILE A 138 1.99 13.09 -2.56
CA ILE A 138 2.39 12.09 -3.54
C ILE A 138 1.60 12.22 -4.82
N LYS A 139 2.23 11.83 -5.93
CA LYS A 139 1.55 11.55 -7.20
C LYS A 139 1.70 10.07 -7.52
N TYR A 140 0.66 9.50 -8.11
CA TYR A 140 0.61 8.07 -8.41
C TYR A 140 -0.44 7.80 -9.50
N ARG A 141 -0.52 6.56 -9.93
CA ARG A 141 -1.62 6.06 -10.74
C ARG A 141 -2.50 5.14 -9.90
N ASP A 142 -3.81 5.23 -10.11
CA ASP A 142 -4.76 4.29 -9.50
C ASP A 142 -4.83 2.96 -10.27
N GLU A 143 -5.68 2.05 -9.82
CA GLU A 143 -5.87 0.72 -10.40
C GLU A 143 -6.46 0.74 -11.82
N LEU A 144 -6.97 1.87 -12.27
CA LEU A 144 -7.42 2.10 -13.65
C LEU A 144 -6.38 2.82 -14.50
N GLY A 145 -5.19 3.10 -13.95
CA GLY A 145 -4.12 3.81 -14.63
C GLY A 145 -4.25 5.31 -14.67
N ARG A 146 -5.23 5.90 -13.95
CA ARG A 146 -5.45 7.34 -13.91
C ARG A 146 -4.40 8.02 -13.04
N PRO A 147 -3.76 9.11 -13.51
CA PRO A 147 -2.84 9.90 -12.70
C PRO A 147 -3.61 10.66 -11.63
N LEU A 148 -3.18 10.52 -10.38
CA LEU A 148 -3.78 11.16 -9.22
C LEU A 148 -2.70 11.76 -8.32
N ARG A 149 -3.13 12.68 -7.47
CA ARG A 149 -2.29 13.29 -6.44
C ARG A 149 -3.02 13.23 -5.10
N ARG A 150 -2.28 12.95 -4.04
CA ARG A 150 -2.83 12.82 -2.69
C ARG A 150 -1.92 13.49 -1.67
N LYS A 151 -2.53 14.27 -0.79
CA LYS A 151 -1.90 14.72 0.45
C LYS A 151 -2.36 13.81 1.58
N ALA A 152 -1.43 13.40 2.42
CA ALA A 152 -1.70 12.55 3.57
C ALA A 152 -0.98 13.05 4.81
N ASP A 153 -1.55 12.78 5.95
CA ASP A 153 -0.97 13.04 7.27
C ASP A 153 -1.16 11.81 8.18
N GLY A 154 -0.71 11.92 9.42
CA GLY A 154 -0.93 10.90 10.44
C GLY A 154 -0.50 9.51 10.00
N LEU A 155 -1.33 8.52 10.33
CA LEU A 155 -1.06 7.11 10.05
C LEU A 155 -0.98 6.82 8.55
N MET A 156 -1.79 7.48 7.71
CA MET A 156 -1.75 7.29 6.26
C MET A 156 -0.40 7.73 5.69
N ALA A 157 0.11 8.90 6.09
CA ALA A 157 1.43 9.38 5.65
C ALA A 157 2.53 8.39 6.07
N ARG A 158 2.47 7.88 7.29
CA ARG A 158 3.43 6.91 7.81
C ARG A 158 3.41 5.61 7.03
N CYS A 159 2.22 5.06 6.75
CA CYS A 159 2.06 3.85 5.96
C CYS A 159 2.58 4.02 4.52
N ILE A 160 2.25 5.13 3.88
CA ILE A 160 2.74 5.43 2.52
C ILE A 160 4.27 5.44 2.50
N LEU A 161 4.90 6.17 3.41
CA LEU A 161 6.36 6.31 3.45
C LEU A 161 7.04 4.98 3.81
N HIS A 162 6.49 4.22 4.75
CA HIS A 162 7.01 2.89 5.10
C HIS A 162 6.98 1.95 3.89
N GLU A 163 5.86 1.88 3.17
CA GLU A 163 5.70 1.01 2.01
C GLU A 163 6.52 1.49 0.81
N MET A 164 6.68 2.80 0.63
CA MET A 164 7.56 3.35 -0.40
C MET A 164 9.04 3.02 -0.15
N ASP A 165 9.47 2.91 1.11
CA ASP A 165 10.81 2.43 1.43
C ASP A 165 11.04 1.02 0.88
N HIS A 166 10.06 0.12 0.99
CA HIS A 166 10.14 -1.22 0.40
C HIS A 166 10.33 -1.18 -1.12
N LEU A 167 9.72 -0.22 -1.81
CA LEU A 167 9.90 -0.05 -3.25
C LEU A 167 11.34 0.35 -3.63
N ASN A 168 12.09 0.90 -2.68
CA ASN A 168 13.49 1.31 -2.83
C ASN A 168 14.47 0.34 -2.17
N GLY A 169 13.99 -0.81 -1.70
CA GLY A 169 14.83 -1.79 -1.01
C GLY A 169 15.27 -1.36 0.40
N VAL A 170 14.55 -0.44 1.01
CA VAL A 170 14.83 0.09 2.36
C VAL A 170 13.84 -0.51 3.35
N LEU A 171 14.35 -0.96 4.49
CA LEU A 171 13.55 -1.49 5.59
C LEU A 171 13.50 -0.49 6.74
N PHE A 172 12.43 -0.56 7.56
CA PHE A 172 12.28 0.39 8.68
C PHE A 172 13.40 0.29 9.72
N VAL A 173 14.04 -0.87 9.83
CA VAL A 173 15.22 -1.07 10.69
C VAL A 173 16.45 -0.29 10.22
N ASP A 174 16.44 0.22 8.99
CA ASP A 174 17.52 1.04 8.42
C ASP A 174 17.34 2.55 8.75
N ARG A 175 16.23 2.93 9.38
CA ARG A 175 15.88 4.32 9.68
C ARG A 175 16.32 4.79 11.06
#